data_ff9ee9be51224745b9f6a374a5db7218
#
_entry.id   ff9ee9be51224745b9f6a374a5db7218
#
_cell.length_a   1.000
_cell.length_b   1.000
_cell.length_c   1.000
_cell.angle_alpha   90.00
_cell.angle_beta   90.00
_cell.angle_gamma   90.00
#
_symmetry.space_group_name_H-M   'P 1'
#
loop_
_entity.id
_entity.type
_entity.pdbx_description
1 polymer ?
#
loop_
_entity_poly.entity_id
_entity_poly.type
_entity_poly.pdbx_seq_one_letter_code
_entity_poly.pdbx_strand_id
1 'polypeptide(L)'
;MWPMLWAFLISSEGSPSIIYLFLFLIGVVLTRSAGCVINDYFDRDLDAQVERTKDRMLVSGQVTTYEAIILFVGLIALSILLLMLIGLDILVYALAAFCLLVIYPISKRYIKIPQLVLGIAFGSSIPMVYIVETGETSLSCLLIYLATISWAIAYDTYYAIADKKDDIKIGNKSSAILFGEKDTIYPFYFHILTLVILVAVGVINNLGIIFYFSLALALLVSTYQKILVSNRLPYQCISAFENNNIFGLIIFFGLLLSYLYAVSYTHLTLPTSRAVE
;
A
#
# COMPACT_ATOMS: atom_id res chain seq x y z
N MET A 1 -1.86 1.38 3.90
CA MET A 1 -2.35 0.88 5.21
C MET A 1 -2.50 -0.64 5.23
N TRP A 2 -3.26 -1.28 4.32
CA TRP A 2 -3.50 -2.73 4.34
C TRP A 2 -2.23 -3.60 4.40
N PRO A 3 -1.17 -3.37 3.57
CA PRO A 3 0.03 -4.22 3.63
C PRO A 3 0.76 -4.18 4.97
N MET A 4 0.76 -3.02 5.63
CA MET A 4 1.29 -2.88 6.98
C MET A 4 0.50 -3.74 7.98
N LEU A 5 -0.84 -3.75 7.89
CA LEU A 5 -1.69 -4.58 8.74
C LEU A 5 -1.50 -6.07 8.46
N TRP A 6 -1.32 -6.47 7.19
CA TRP A 6 -0.96 -7.85 6.84
C TRP A 6 0.37 -8.26 7.47
N ALA A 7 1.38 -7.37 7.41
CA ALA A 7 2.68 -7.62 8.01
C ALA A 7 2.56 -7.80 9.54
N PHE A 8 1.78 -6.95 10.22
CA PHE A 8 1.52 -7.10 11.66
C PHE A 8 0.91 -8.46 11.99
N LEU A 9 -0.14 -8.87 11.30
CA LEU A 9 -0.80 -10.15 11.56
C LEU A 9 0.12 -11.34 11.31
N ILE A 10 0.95 -11.30 10.27
CA ILE A 10 1.81 -12.41 9.90
C ILE A 10 3.04 -12.47 10.80
N SER A 11 3.70 -11.33 11.08
CA SER A 11 4.91 -11.30 11.93
C SER A 11 4.65 -11.67 13.38
N SER A 12 3.44 -11.39 13.87
CA SER A 12 3.02 -11.65 15.26
C SER A 12 2.16 -12.91 15.42
N GLU A 13 2.00 -13.71 14.35
CA GLU A 13 1.12 -14.89 14.34
C GLU A 13 -0.31 -14.59 14.84
N GLY A 14 -0.84 -13.44 14.44
CA GLY A 14 -2.19 -12.99 14.77
C GLY A 14 -2.33 -12.23 16.09
N SER A 15 -1.24 -11.97 16.83
CA SER A 15 -1.26 -11.29 18.13
C SER A 15 -0.34 -10.06 18.14
N PRO A 16 -0.60 -9.03 17.31
CA PRO A 16 0.27 -7.87 17.17
C PRO A 16 0.32 -7.03 18.46
N SER A 17 1.47 -6.40 18.70
CA SER A 17 1.60 -5.38 19.73
C SER A 17 0.66 -4.20 19.44
N ILE A 18 -0.34 -4.01 20.30
CA ILE A 18 -1.34 -2.95 20.16
C ILE A 18 -0.67 -1.57 20.13
N ILE A 19 0.38 -1.37 20.91
CA ILE A 19 1.10 -0.10 20.96
C ILE A 19 1.77 0.19 19.62
N TYR A 20 2.52 -0.75 19.07
CA TYR A 20 3.15 -0.57 17.75
C TYR A 20 2.12 -0.42 16.64
N LEU A 21 1.03 -1.18 16.67
CA LEU A 21 -0.05 -1.06 15.71
C LEU A 21 -0.61 0.38 15.67
N PHE A 22 -0.90 0.99 16.83
CA PHE A 22 -1.38 2.37 16.90
C PHE A 22 -0.33 3.38 16.43
N LEU A 23 0.93 3.24 16.83
CA LEU A 23 2.00 4.14 16.41
C LEU A 23 2.20 4.09 14.89
N PHE A 24 2.17 2.90 14.30
CA PHE A 24 2.28 2.75 12.85
C PHE A 24 1.06 3.28 12.09
N LEU A 25 -0.17 3.13 12.61
CA LEU A 25 -1.36 3.72 12.01
C LEU A 25 -1.25 5.25 11.96
N ILE A 26 -0.82 5.89 13.06
CA ILE A 26 -0.57 7.34 13.10
C ILE A 26 0.55 7.70 12.11
N GLY A 27 1.65 6.93 12.09
CA GLY A 27 2.78 7.14 11.19
C GLY A 27 2.38 7.09 9.71
N VAL A 28 1.52 6.13 9.33
CA VAL A 28 0.99 6.05 7.96
C VAL A 28 0.15 7.27 7.61
N VAL A 29 -0.68 7.77 8.52
CA VAL A 29 -1.48 9.00 8.28
C VAL A 29 -0.56 10.20 8.09
N LEU A 30 0.43 10.39 8.98
CA LEU A 30 1.37 11.51 8.90
C LEU A 30 2.21 11.48 7.62
N THR A 31 2.83 10.35 7.31
CA THR A 31 3.69 10.19 6.13
C THR A 31 2.89 10.26 4.84
N ARG A 32 1.65 9.71 4.81
CA ARG A 32 0.76 9.83 3.65
C ARG A 32 0.35 11.28 3.41
N SER A 33 0.00 12.02 4.48
CA SER A 33 -0.32 13.45 4.40
C SER A 33 0.88 14.27 3.92
N ALA A 34 2.07 14.02 4.47
CA ALA A 34 3.31 14.67 4.01
C ALA A 34 3.57 14.36 2.53
N GLY A 35 3.36 13.11 2.10
CA GLY A 35 3.50 12.70 0.71
C GLY A 35 2.54 13.44 -0.23
N CYS A 36 1.29 13.66 0.18
CA CYS A 36 0.35 14.47 -0.60
C CYS A 36 0.81 15.91 -0.73
N VAL A 37 1.22 16.55 0.37
CA VAL A 37 1.67 17.95 0.37
C VAL A 37 2.89 18.13 -0.53
N ILE A 38 3.90 17.27 -0.43
CA ILE A 38 5.12 17.39 -1.24
C ILE A 38 4.86 17.05 -2.71
N ASN A 39 3.94 16.12 -2.99
CA ASN A 39 3.52 15.81 -4.36
C ASN A 39 2.81 17.03 -5.00
N ASP A 40 1.86 17.65 -4.31
CA ASP A 40 1.15 18.83 -4.80
C ASP A 40 2.09 20.03 -4.97
N TYR A 41 3.14 20.14 -4.14
CA TYR A 41 4.17 21.16 -4.29
C TYR A 41 4.99 20.97 -5.57
N PHE A 42 5.47 19.77 -5.86
CA PHE A 42 6.27 19.48 -7.04
C PHE A 42 5.45 19.48 -8.34
N ASP A 43 4.18 19.07 -8.28
CA ASP A 43 3.31 18.98 -9.44
C ASP A 43 2.50 20.26 -9.69
N ARG A 44 2.58 21.31 -8.83
CA ARG A 44 1.76 22.53 -8.88
C ARG A 44 1.60 23.12 -10.28
N ASP A 45 2.71 23.31 -10.99
CA ASP A 45 2.72 23.97 -12.32
C ASP A 45 2.16 23.04 -13.42
N LEU A 46 2.25 21.72 -13.22
CA LEU A 46 1.67 20.70 -14.09
C LEU A 46 0.16 20.52 -13.81
N ASP A 47 -0.22 20.48 -12.54
CA ASP A 47 -1.59 20.36 -12.09
C ASP A 47 -2.48 21.51 -12.56
N ALA A 48 -1.93 22.70 -12.74
CA ALA A 48 -2.62 23.85 -13.32
C ALA A 48 -3.07 23.64 -14.79
N GLN A 49 -2.46 22.68 -15.50
CA GLN A 49 -2.74 22.35 -16.90
C GLN A 49 -3.71 21.16 -17.05
N VAL A 50 -4.08 20.50 -15.94
CA VAL A 50 -4.93 19.30 -15.92
C VAL A 50 -6.30 19.65 -15.34
N GLU A 51 -7.37 19.41 -16.09
CA GLU A 51 -8.75 19.79 -15.72
C GLU A 51 -9.18 19.27 -14.34
N ARG A 52 -8.76 18.04 -13.99
CA ARG A 52 -9.11 17.42 -12.71
C ARG A 52 -8.38 18.01 -11.50
N THR A 53 -7.18 18.57 -11.70
CA THR A 53 -6.29 19.01 -10.62
C THR A 53 -6.12 20.54 -10.54
N LYS A 54 -6.63 21.29 -11.52
CA LYS A 54 -6.53 22.76 -11.55
C LYS A 54 -7.12 23.47 -10.32
N ASP A 55 -8.09 22.83 -9.65
CA ASP A 55 -8.76 23.39 -8.47
C ASP A 55 -8.12 22.95 -7.13
N ARG A 56 -6.98 22.25 -7.18
CA ARG A 56 -6.22 21.91 -5.96
C ARG A 56 -5.85 23.18 -5.20
N MET A 57 -5.85 23.12 -3.87
CA MET A 57 -5.68 24.29 -2.99
C MET A 57 -4.40 25.06 -3.26
N LEU A 58 -3.29 24.37 -3.59
CA LEU A 58 -2.01 24.99 -3.88
C LEU A 58 -1.99 25.62 -5.29
N VAL A 59 -2.67 25.01 -6.26
CA VAL A 59 -2.81 25.50 -7.65
C VAL A 59 -3.73 26.71 -7.69
N SER A 60 -4.88 26.65 -7.00
CA SER A 60 -5.88 27.73 -6.94
C SER A 60 -5.46 28.92 -6.05
N GLY A 61 -4.35 28.82 -5.33
CA GLY A 61 -3.84 29.86 -4.44
C GLY A 61 -4.60 29.96 -3.10
N GLN A 62 -5.48 29.00 -2.77
CA GLN A 62 -6.15 28.93 -1.47
C GLN A 62 -5.17 28.64 -0.33
N VAL A 63 -4.08 27.96 -0.64
CA VAL A 63 -2.95 27.69 0.26
C VAL A 63 -1.68 28.22 -0.40
N THR A 64 -0.88 28.94 0.33
CA THR A 64 0.41 29.44 -0.14
C THR A 64 1.48 28.35 -0.11
N THR A 65 2.49 28.50 -0.93
CA THR A 65 3.67 27.61 -0.93
C THR A 65 4.33 27.53 0.45
N TYR A 66 4.37 28.65 1.18
CA TYR A 66 4.96 28.73 2.52
C TYR A 66 4.17 27.91 3.53
N GLU A 67 2.84 28.01 3.54
CA GLU A 67 1.96 27.19 4.39
C GLU A 67 2.11 25.69 4.09
N ALA A 68 2.18 25.31 2.81
CA ALA A 68 2.41 23.93 2.41
C ALA A 68 3.76 23.38 2.93
N ILE A 69 4.84 24.17 2.82
CA ILE A 69 6.15 23.78 3.34
C ILE A 69 6.15 23.64 4.86
N ILE A 70 5.52 24.59 5.60
CA ILE A 70 5.37 24.50 7.06
C ILE A 70 4.60 23.23 7.44
N LEU A 71 3.49 22.94 6.77
CA LEU A 71 2.72 21.73 7.01
C LEU A 71 3.55 20.47 6.77
N PHE A 72 4.28 20.41 5.64
CA PHE A 72 5.17 19.29 5.33
C PHE A 72 6.22 19.07 6.42
N VAL A 73 6.94 20.14 6.80
CA VAL A 73 7.97 20.07 7.84
C VAL A 73 7.38 19.64 9.19
N GLY A 74 6.20 20.15 9.56
CA GLY A 74 5.50 19.74 10.78
C GLY A 74 5.10 18.26 10.78
N LEU A 75 4.57 17.75 9.66
CA LEU A 75 4.22 16.34 9.51
C LEU A 75 5.45 15.43 9.60
N ILE A 76 6.58 15.84 8.99
CA ILE A 76 7.84 15.09 9.08
C ILE A 76 8.40 15.14 10.50
N ALA A 77 8.36 16.30 11.19
CA ALA A 77 8.81 16.42 12.58
C ALA A 77 8.00 15.48 13.51
N LEU A 78 6.68 15.42 13.33
CA LEU A 78 5.83 14.48 14.08
C LEU A 78 6.16 13.01 13.72
N SER A 79 6.48 12.71 12.47
CA SER A 79 6.90 11.37 12.06
C SER A 79 8.24 10.97 12.68
N ILE A 80 9.18 11.90 12.81
CA ILE A 80 10.46 11.68 13.51
C ILE A 80 10.21 11.44 15.02
N LEU A 81 9.31 12.19 15.64
CA LEU A 81 8.94 11.96 17.04
C LEU A 81 8.35 10.56 17.24
N LEU A 82 7.46 10.10 16.33
CA LEU A 82 6.95 8.74 16.35
C LEU A 82 8.06 7.70 16.17
N LEU A 83 9.01 7.94 15.28
CA LEU A 83 10.16 7.05 15.08
C LEU A 83 10.96 6.89 16.39
N MET A 84 11.18 7.98 17.14
CA MET A 84 11.87 7.93 18.44
C MET A 84 11.08 7.13 19.48
N LEU A 85 9.75 7.17 19.45
CA LEU A 85 8.90 6.38 20.34
C LEU A 85 8.85 4.88 19.98
N ILE A 86 8.93 4.55 18.69
CA ILE A 86 8.96 3.16 18.20
C ILE A 86 10.32 2.53 18.49
N GLY A 87 11.42 3.23 18.18
CA GLY A 87 12.79 2.76 18.34
C GLY A 87 13.65 3.09 17.12
N LEU A 88 14.96 3.20 17.35
CA LEU A 88 15.92 3.55 16.29
C LEU A 88 16.30 2.36 15.39
N ASP A 89 15.89 1.15 15.73
CA ASP A 89 16.17 -0.06 14.94
C ASP A 89 15.59 -0.01 13.53
N ILE A 90 14.50 0.77 13.35
CA ILE A 90 13.87 0.98 12.05
C ILE A 90 14.36 2.23 11.30
N LEU A 91 15.36 2.96 11.84
CA LEU A 91 15.84 4.24 11.29
C LEU A 91 16.26 4.15 9.82
N VAL A 92 16.97 3.10 9.45
CA VAL A 92 17.46 2.92 8.05
C VAL A 92 16.27 2.79 7.07
N TYR A 93 15.25 2.03 7.44
CA TYR A 93 14.03 1.88 6.64
C TYR A 93 13.21 3.17 6.58
N ALA A 94 13.14 3.92 7.70
CA ALA A 94 12.45 5.20 7.77
C ALA A 94 13.13 6.26 6.89
N LEU A 95 14.46 6.31 6.87
CA LEU A 95 15.22 7.20 5.98
C LEU A 95 15.03 6.81 4.52
N ALA A 96 15.07 5.52 4.20
CA ALA A 96 14.78 5.04 2.83
C ALA A 96 13.36 5.42 2.39
N ALA A 97 12.35 5.23 3.25
CA ALA A 97 10.97 5.62 2.99
C ALA A 97 10.83 7.13 2.76
N PHE A 98 11.51 7.95 3.56
CA PHE A 98 11.52 9.40 3.38
C PHE A 98 12.15 9.82 2.05
N CYS A 99 13.29 9.23 1.67
CA CYS A 99 13.90 9.49 0.36
C CYS A 99 12.94 9.13 -0.79
N LEU A 100 12.26 7.98 -0.70
CA LEU A 100 11.30 7.54 -1.71
C LEU A 100 10.07 8.47 -1.78
N LEU A 101 9.60 8.97 -0.64
CA LEU A 101 8.49 9.93 -0.56
C LEU A 101 8.80 11.21 -1.35
N VAL A 102 10.05 11.73 -1.24
CA VAL A 102 10.49 12.94 -1.95
C VAL A 102 10.80 12.65 -3.43
N ILE A 103 11.36 11.47 -3.73
CA ILE A 103 11.74 11.09 -5.11
C ILE A 103 10.50 10.76 -5.95
N TYR A 104 9.43 10.23 -5.36
CA TYR A 104 8.27 9.77 -6.10
C TYR A 104 7.63 10.82 -7.03
N PRO A 105 7.33 12.07 -6.61
CA PRO A 105 6.77 13.08 -7.51
C PRO A 105 7.69 13.37 -8.70
N ILE A 106 9.01 13.41 -8.46
CA ILE A 106 10.03 13.68 -9.46
C ILE A 106 10.13 12.50 -10.44
N SER A 107 9.91 11.27 -9.97
CA SER A 107 10.06 10.04 -10.76
C SER A 107 9.16 10.01 -12.00
N LYS A 108 7.98 10.63 -11.95
CA LYS A 108 7.01 10.73 -13.06
C LYS A 108 7.62 11.38 -14.33
N ARG A 109 8.66 12.18 -14.18
CA ARG A 109 9.33 12.86 -15.29
C ARG A 109 10.37 11.98 -15.98
N TYR A 110 10.98 11.04 -15.24
CA TYR A 110 12.13 10.27 -15.70
C TYR A 110 11.86 8.78 -15.86
N ILE A 111 11.09 8.18 -14.96
CA ILE A 111 10.87 6.72 -14.89
C ILE A 111 9.60 6.35 -15.66
N LYS A 112 9.68 5.32 -16.52
CA LYS A 112 8.53 4.85 -17.32
C LYS A 112 7.41 4.21 -16.48
N ILE A 113 7.76 3.69 -15.30
CA ILE A 113 6.82 3.08 -14.34
C ILE A 113 7.03 3.74 -12.97
N PRO A 114 6.56 4.99 -12.74
CA PRO A 114 6.63 5.63 -11.43
C PRO A 114 5.85 4.86 -10.36
N GLN A 115 4.86 4.05 -10.74
CA GLN A 115 4.10 3.14 -9.88
C GLN A 115 4.99 2.14 -9.14
N LEU A 116 6.14 1.76 -9.70
CA LEU A 116 7.12 0.93 -9.02
C LEU A 116 7.73 1.67 -7.82
N VAL A 117 8.11 2.94 -7.99
CA VAL A 117 8.64 3.77 -6.91
C VAL A 117 7.61 3.96 -5.81
N LEU A 118 6.34 4.18 -6.20
CA LEU A 118 5.22 4.26 -5.27
C LEU A 118 5.07 2.95 -4.47
N GLY A 119 5.10 1.80 -5.12
CA GLY A 119 4.99 0.50 -4.49
C GLY A 119 6.12 0.23 -3.49
N ILE A 120 7.36 0.58 -3.84
CA ILE A 120 8.52 0.48 -2.96
C ILE A 120 8.31 1.39 -1.73
N ALA A 121 7.85 2.64 -1.94
CA ALA A 121 7.59 3.57 -0.84
C ALA A 121 6.46 3.07 0.08
N PHE A 122 5.36 2.58 -0.46
CA PHE A 122 4.22 2.07 0.33
C PHE A 122 4.53 0.79 1.08
N GLY A 123 5.39 -0.05 0.53
CA GLY A 123 5.85 -1.27 1.16
C GLY A 123 6.88 -1.05 2.27
N SER A 124 7.50 0.13 2.37
CA SER A 124 8.60 0.40 3.32
C SER A 124 8.21 0.18 4.79
N SER A 125 6.92 0.27 5.14
CA SER A 125 6.43 -0.05 6.49
C SER A 125 6.53 -1.54 6.84
N ILE A 126 6.56 -2.45 5.85
CA ILE A 126 6.57 -3.90 6.08
C ILE A 126 7.84 -4.35 6.82
N PRO A 127 9.06 -4.06 6.33
CA PRO A 127 10.26 -4.43 7.08
C PRO A 127 10.35 -3.74 8.45
N MET A 128 9.84 -2.50 8.59
CA MET A 128 9.78 -1.83 9.88
C MET A 128 8.91 -2.60 10.87
N VAL A 129 7.74 -3.08 10.45
CA VAL A 129 6.85 -3.91 11.29
C VAL A 129 7.55 -5.18 11.74
N TYR A 130 8.22 -5.89 10.80
CA TYR A 130 8.95 -7.11 11.14
C TYR A 130 10.05 -6.84 12.18
N ILE A 131 10.83 -5.77 12.02
CA ILE A 131 11.89 -5.42 12.98
C ILE A 131 11.31 -5.15 14.39
N VAL A 132 10.18 -4.44 14.50
CA VAL A 132 9.62 -4.13 15.83
C VAL A 132 8.89 -5.31 16.47
N GLU A 133 8.33 -6.24 15.68
CA GLU A 133 7.63 -7.41 16.21
C GLU A 133 8.55 -8.60 16.47
N THR A 134 9.58 -8.82 15.63
CA THR A 134 10.39 -10.03 15.66
C THR A 134 11.90 -9.76 15.81
N GLY A 135 12.35 -8.52 15.67
CA GLY A 135 13.77 -8.13 15.68
C GLY A 135 14.51 -8.37 14.35
N GLU A 136 13.92 -9.07 13.39
CA GLU A 136 14.57 -9.41 12.12
C GLU A 136 13.58 -9.44 10.94
N THR A 137 14.10 -9.42 9.73
CA THR A 137 13.30 -9.63 8.51
C THR A 137 13.30 -11.09 8.11
N SER A 138 12.20 -11.57 7.55
CA SER A 138 12.01 -12.96 7.11
C SER A 138 11.71 -13.06 5.61
N LEU A 139 11.67 -14.30 5.08
CA LEU A 139 11.19 -14.52 3.71
C LEU A 139 9.73 -14.04 3.54
N SER A 140 8.87 -14.21 4.54
CA SER A 140 7.50 -13.69 4.52
C SER A 140 7.47 -12.17 4.42
N CYS A 141 8.36 -11.46 5.12
CA CYS A 141 8.54 -10.01 4.99
C CYS A 141 8.83 -9.61 3.54
N LEU A 142 9.82 -10.24 2.91
CA LEU A 142 10.19 -9.98 1.51
C LEU A 142 9.03 -10.24 0.56
N LEU A 143 8.33 -11.37 0.73
CA LEU A 143 7.20 -11.73 -0.13
C LEU A 143 6.03 -10.76 0.01
N ILE A 144 5.65 -10.35 1.22
CA ILE A 144 4.60 -9.34 1.44
C ILE A 144 5.01 -8.00 0.81
N TYR A 145 6.29 -7.64 0.90
CA TYR A 145 6.83 -6.44 0.28
C TYR A 145 6.70 -6.48 -1.25
N LEU A 146 7.12 -7.59 -1.88
CA LEU A 146 6.98 -7.79 -3.32
C LEU A 146 5.51 -7.84 -3.78
N ALA A 147 4.63 -8.49 -3.00
CA ALA A 147 3.19 -8.48 -3.24
C ALA A 147 2.64 -7.05 -3.21
N THR A 148 3.08 -6.23 -2.26
CA THR A 148 2.68 -4.82 -2.14
C THR A 148 3.13 -4.00 -3.35
N ILE A 149 4.35 -4.19 -3.82
CA ILE A 149 4.86 -3.50 -5.02
C ILE A 149 4.03 -3.89 -6.24
N SER A 150 3.78 -5.18 -6.44
CA SER A 150 2.95 -5.69 -7.53
C SER A 150 1.53 -5.09 -7.47
N TRP A 151 0.92 -5.09 -6.28
CA TRP A 151 -0.40 -4.53 -6.08
C TRP A 151 -0.44 -3.01 -6.31
N ALA A 152 0.58 -2.27 -5.88
CA ALA A 152 0.67 -0.84 -6.12
C ALA A 152 0.74 -0.50 -7.62
N ILE A 153 1.51 -1.27 -8.39
CA ILE A 153 1.55 -1.12 -9.85
C ILE A 153 0.17 -1.38 -10.45
N ALA A 154 -0.55 -2.39 -9.95
CA ALA A 154 -1.89 -2.72 -10.45
C ALA A 154 -2.88 -1.57 -10.22
N TYR A 155 -3.11 -1.17 -8.97
CA TYR A 155 -4.15 -0.20 -8.66
C TYR A 155 -3.82 1.22 -9.15
N ASP A 156 -2.54 1.63 -9.06
CA ASP A 156 -2.17 2.97 -9.50
C ASP A 156 -2.12 3.10 -11.03
N THR A 157 -2.00 1.97 -11.76
CA THR A 157 -2.20 1.98 -13.22
C THR A 157 -3.64 2.32 -13.58
N TYR A 158 -4.65 1.88 -12.81
CA TYR A 158 -6.04 2.31 -13.05
C TYR A 158 -6.20 3.82 -12.93
N TYR A 159 -5.58 4.41 -11.91
CA TYR A 159 -5.53 5.86 -11.77
C TYR A 159 -4.82 6.53 -12.96
N ALA A 160 -3.68 6.00 -13.37
CA ALA A 160 -2.91 6.51 -14.51
C ALA A 160 -3.67 6.38 -15.86
N ILE A 161 -4.59 5.42 -16.03
CA ILE A 161 -5.45 5.34 -17.22
C ILE A 161 -6.41 6.54 -17.26
N ALA A 162 -6.96 6.97 -16.12
CA ALA A 162 -7.84 8.14 -16.05
C ALA A 162 -7.11 9.42 -16.49
N ASP A 163 -5.86 9.57 -16.09
CA ASP A 163 -5.04 10.76 -16.37
C ASP A 163 -4.23 10.65 -17.69
N LYS A 164 -4.25 9.49 -18.39
CA LYS A 164 -3.37 9.19 -19.53
C LYS A 164 -3.32 10.26 -20.61
N LYS A 165 -4.48 10.85 -20.95
CA LYS A 165 -4.58 11.87 -22.00
C LYS A 165 -3.84 13.15 -21.61
N ASP A 166 -3.93 13.54 -20.37
CA ASP A 166 -3.31 14.75 -19.85
C ASP A 166 -1.82 14.52 -19.58
N ASP A 167 -1.44 13.35 -19.03
CA ASP A 167 -0.04 12.95 -18.86
C ASP A 167 0.75 13.01 -20.16
N ILE A 168 0.16 12.55 -21.28
CA ILE A 168 0.80 12.64 -22.60
C ILE A 168 1.02 14.10 -23.03
N LYS A 169 0.05 15.00 -22.78
CA LYS A 169 0.16 16.42 -23.16
C LYS A 169 1.26 17.14 -22.39
N ILE A 170 1.40 16.84 -21.09
CA ILE A 170 2.39 17.50 -20.22
C ILE A 170 3.74 16.79 -20.18
N GLY A 171 3.89 15.65 -20.91
CA GLY A 171 5.13 14.90 -20.99
C GLY A 171 5.45 14.03 -19.78
N ASN A 172 4.50 13.77 -18.89
CA ASN A 172 4.65 12.84 -17.78
C ASN A 172 4.71 11.40 -18.29
N LYS A 173 5.36 10.54 -17.50
CA LYS A 173 5.45 9.10 -17.75
C LYS A 173 4.56 8.37 -16.76
N SER A 174 3.91 7.30 -17.24
CA SER A 174 3.09 6.42 -16.40
C SER A 174 3.06 5.01 -16.96
N SER A 175 2.70 4.05 -16.10
CA SER A 175 2.47 2.66 -16.54
C SER A 175 1.39 2.56 -17.60
N ALA A 176 0.33 3.38 -17.54
CA ALA A 176 -0.73 3.40 -18.54
C ALA A 176 -0.21 3.82 -19.93
N ILE A 177 0.75 4.76 -19.99
CA ILE A 177 1.40 5.15 -21.25
C ILE A 177 2.30 4.02 -21.74
N LEU A 178 3.11 3.45 -20.85
CA LEU A 178 4.03 2.36 -21.20
C LEU A 178 3.31 1.13 -21.73
N PHE A 179 2.20 0.74 -21.10
CA PHE A 179 1.44 -0.45 -21.48
C PHE A 179 0.59 -0.26 -22.75
N GLY A 180 0.42 0.98 -23.21
CA GLY A 180 -0.24 1.30 -24.46
C GLY A 180 -1.70 0.83 -24.48
N GLU A 181 -2.04 -0.06 -25.44
CA GLU A 181 -3.38 -0.64 -25.58
C GLU A 181 -3.68 -1.74 -24.53
N LYS A 182 -2.65 -2.28 -23.89
CA LYS A 182 -2.77 -3.32 -22.86
C LYS A 182 -2.86 -2.76 -21.44
N ASP A 183 -3.04 -1.46 -21.29
CA ASP A 183 -3.11 -0.76 -20.00
C ASP A 183 -4.24 -1.23 -19.09
N THR A 184 -5.33 -1.79 -19.65
CA THR A 184 -6.44 -2.40 -18.89
C THR A 184 -6.20 -3.86 -18.51
N ILE A 185 -5.24 -4.54 -19.17
CA ILE A 185 -4.97 -5.96 -18.99
C ILE A 185 -3.81 -6.19 -18.02
N TYR A 186 -2.72 -5.44 -18.14
CA TYR A 186 -1.53 -5.61 -17.27
C TYR A 186 -1.83 -5.41 -15.78
N PRO A 187 -2.66 -4.45 -15.33
CA PRO A 187 -3.04 -4.34 -13.92
C PRO A 187 -3.65 -5.63 -13.36
N PHE A 188 -4.47 -6.32 -14.15
CA PHE A 188 -5.03 -7.61 -13.75
C PHE A 188 -3.95 -8.68 -13.57
N TYR A 189 -2.94 -8.74 -14.44
CA TYR A 189 -1.82 -9.66 -14.25
C TYR A 189 -0.98 -9.32 -13.02
N PHE A 190 -0.80 -8.04 -12.69
CA PHE A 190 -0.15 -7.64 -11.45
C PHE A 190 -0.99 -8.01 -10.21
N HIS A 191 -2.31 -7.95 -10.26
CA HIS A 191 -3.17 -8.50 -9.20
C HIS A 191 -3.01 -10.02 -9.05
N ILE A 192 -2.97 -10.77 -10.16
CA ILE A 192 -2.71 -12.21 -10.12
C ILE A 192 -1.34 -12.49 -9.51
N LEU A 193 -0.30 -11.78 -9.91
CA LEU A 193 1.03 -11.93 -9.33
C LEU A 193 1.02 -11.65 -7.82
N THR A 194 0.32 -10.60 -7.37
CA THR A 194 0.11 -10.31 -5.95
C THR A 194 -0.51 -11.50 -5.22
N LEU A 195 -1.60 -12.08 -5.77
CA LEU A 195 -2.28 -13.21 -5.16
C LEU A 195 -1.41 -14.47 -5.14
N VAL A 196 -0.65 -14.75 -6.21
CA VAL A 196 0.29 -15.88 -6.25
C VAL A 196 1.36 -15.74 -5.17
N ILE A 197 1.94 -14.54 -5.01
CA ILE A 197 2.92 -14.30 -3.94
C ILE A 197 2.27 -14.48 -2.56
N LEU A 198 1.03 -14.01 -2.36
CA LEU A 198 0.31 -14.19 -1.10
C LEU A 198 -0.06 -15.65 -0.83
N VAL A 199 -0.30 -16.47 -1.86
CA VAL A 199 -0.42 -17.94 -1.69
C VAL A 199 0.88 -18.51 -1.11
N ALA A 200 2.04 -18.10 -1.63
CA ALA A 200 3.33 -18.56 -1.07
C ALA A 200 3.51 -18.11 0.38
N VAL A 201 3.11 -16.87 0.73
CA VAL A 201 3.07 -16.39 2.12
C VAL A 201 2.18 -17.29 2.98
N GLY A 202 1.00 -17.67 2.49
CA GLY A 202 0.07 -18.55 3.19
C GLY A 202 0.66 -19.94 3.47
N VAL A 203 1.37 -20.50 2.50
CA VAL A 203 2.04 -21.82 2.64
C VAL A 203 3.17 -21.75 3.68
N ILE A 204 4.03 -20.71 3.60
CA ILE A 204 5.18 -20.56 4.51
C ILE A 204 4.71 -20.37 5.98
N ASN A 205 3.60 -19.66 6.18
CA ASN A 205 3.09 -19.36 7.51
C ASN A 205 1.97 -20.33 7.94
N ASN A 206 1.76 -21.44 7.23
CA ASN A 206 0.74 -22.46 7.54
C ASN A 206 -0.66 -21.90 7.75
N LEU A 207 -1.06 -20.91 6.96
CA LEU A 207 -2.37 -20.27 7.09
C LEU A 207 -3.51 -21.22 6.69
N GLY A 208 -4.64 -21.13 7.40
CA GLY A 208 -5.80 -21.96 7.17
C GLY A 208 -6.56 -21.66 5.88
N ILE A 209 -7.53 -22.54 5.54
CA ILE A 209 -8.33 -22.44 4.30
C ILE A 209 -9.08 -21.11 4.16
N ILE A 210 -9.42 -20.44 5.27
CA ILE A 210 -10.13 -19.15 5.30
C ILE A 210 -9.28 -18.08 4.56
N PHE A 211 -7.95 -18.10 4.75
CA PHE A 211 -7.06 -17.19 4.04
C PHE A 211 -7.11 -17.41 2.53
N TYR A 212 -7.01 -18.65 2.07
CA TYR A 212 -7.07 -18.95 0.63
C TYR A 212 -8.43 -18.63 0.01
N PHE A 213 -9.52 -18.82 0.77
CA PHE A 213 -10.83 -18.36 0.34
C PHE A 213 -10.90 -16.84 0.17
N SER A 214 -10.26 -16.08 1.07
CA SER A 214 -10.18 -14.62 0.92
C SER A 214 -9.37 -14.20 -0.33
N LEU A 215 -8.32 -14.92 -0.69
CA LEU A 215 -7.59 -14.68 -1.95
C LEU A 215 -8.47 -14.94 -3.19
N ALA A 216 -9.32 -15.98 -3.14
CA ALA A 216 -10.29 -16.23 -4.21
C ALA A 216 -11.32 -15.10 -4.33
N LEU A 217 -11.82 -14.57 -3.22
CA LEU A 217 -12.70 -13.39 -3.22
C LEU A 217 -11.98 -12.14 -3.77
N ALA A 218 -10.72 -11.93 -3.38
CA ALA A 218 -9.91 -10.82 -3.91
C ALA A 218 -9.69 -10.94 -5.43
N LEU A 219 -9.57 -12.18 -5.97
CA LEU A 219 -9.51 -12.43 -7.41
C LEU A 219 -10.82 -12.01 -8.12
N LEU A 220 -11.99 -12.25 -7.52
CA LEU A 220 -13.27 -11.79 -8.05
C LEU A 220 -13.33 -10.26 -8.12
N VAL A 221 -12.84 -9.56 -7.07
CA VAL A 221 -12.73 -8.08 -7.08
C VAL A 221 -11.82 -7.60 -8.22
N SER A 222 -10.65 -8.23 -8.41
CA SER A 222 -9.73 -7.89 -9.50
C SER A 222 -10.35 -8.12 -10.88
N THR A 223 -11.13 -9.20 -11.03
CA THR A 223 -11.86 -9.50 -12.28
C THR A 223 -12.92 -8.45 -12.56
N TYR A 224 -13.68 -8.04 -11.54
CA TYR A 224 -14.63 -6.94 -11.62
C TYR A 224 -13.95 -5.63 -12.06
N GLN A 225 -12.82 -5.28 -11.43
CA GLN A 225 -12.05 -4.08 -11.78
C GLN A 225 -11.59 -4.10 -13.24
N LYS A 226 -11.09 -5.25 -13.74
CA LYS A 226 -10.71 -5.43 -15.15
C LYS A 226 -11.88 -5.17 -16.11
N ILE A 227 -13.07 -5.66 -15.78
CA ILE A 227 -14.28 -5.42 -16.58
C ILE A 227 -14.65 -3.94 -16.53
N LEU A 228 -14.62 -3.34 -15.35
CA LEU A 228 -14.98 -1.93 -15.13
C LEU A 228 -14.13 -0.97 -15.96
N VAL A 229 -12.82 -1.21 -16.08
CA VAL A 229 -11.89 -0.32 -16.79
C VAL A 229 -11.83 -0.59 -18.31
N SER A 230 -12.58 -1.57 -18.84
CA SER A 230 -12.48 -2.00 -20.24
C SER A 230 -12.68 -0.87 -21.25
N ASN A 231 -13.57 0.07 -20.95
CA ASN A 231 -13.89 1.23 -21.81
C ASN A 231 -12.99 2.46 -21.55
N ARG A 232 -12.05 2.38 -20.61
CA ARG A 232 -11.14 3.48 -20.22
C ARG A 232 -11.85 4.79 -19.86
N LEU A 233 -13.08 4.72 -19.36
CA LEU A 233 -13.79 5.91 -18.88
C LEU A 233 -13.16 6.40 -17.57
N PRO A 234 -12.75 7.69 -17.45
CA PRO A 234 -12.00 8.18 -16.30
C PRO A 234 -12.66 7.86 -14.96
N TYR A 235 -13.99 8.07 -14.83
CA TYR A 235 -14.72 7.79 -13.59
C TYR A 235 -14.69 6.30 -13.22
N GLN A 236 -14.75 5.37 -14.22
CA GLN A 236 -14.66 3.93 -13.97
C GLN A 236 -13.24 3.52 -13.54
N CYS A 237 -12.22 4.15 -14.11
CA CYS A 237 -10.84 3.90 -13.74
C CYS A 237 -10.56 4.37 -12.30
N ILE A 238 -11.09 5.54 -11.90
CA ILE A 238 -11.02 6.02 -10.51
C ILE A 238 -11.77 5.08 -9.56
N SER A 239 -13.00 4.66 -9.93
CA SER A 239 -13.73 3.68 -9.12
C SER A 239 -12.98 2.35 -8.96
N ALA A 240 -12.30 1.86 -10.02
CA ALA A 240 -11.47 0.66 -9.92
C ALA A 240 -10.26 0.87 -8.98
N PHE A 241 -9.63 2.05 -9.03
CA PHE A 241 -8.58 2.44 -8.09
C PHE A 241 -9.09 2.42 -6.64
N GLU A 242 -10.24 3.05 -6.35
CA GLU A 242 -10.85 3.10 -5.02
C GLU A 242 -11.27 1.71 -4.50
N ASN A 243 -11.79 0.85 -5.38
CA ASN A 243 -12.18 -0.52 -5.05
C ASN A 243 -11.00 -1.40 -4.56
N ASN A 244 -9.76 -0.96 -4.71
CA ASN A 244 -8.61 -1.65 -4.12
C ASN A 244 -8.60 -1.59 -2.59
N ASN A 245 -9.36 -0.69 -1.97
CA ASN A 245 -9.62 -0.76 -0.53
C ASN A 245 -10.35 -2.05 -0.15
N ILE A 246 -11.31 -2.49 -0.97
CA ILE A 246 -12.05 -3.76 -0.76
C ILE A 246 -11.12 -4.96 -0.94
N PHE A 247 -10.25 -4.93 -1.97
CA PHE A 247 -9.24 -5.96 -2.18
C PHE A 247 -8.33 -6.14 -0.96
N GLY A 248 -7.78 -5.03 -0.44
CA GLY A 248 -6.93 -5.05 0.74
C GLY A 248 -7.65 -5.49 2.01
N LEU A 249 -8.89 -5.06 2.18
CA LEU A 249 -9.76 -5.40 3.31
C LEU A 249 -10.08 -6.89 3.37
N ILE A 250 -10.45 -7.50 2.24
CA ILE A 250 -10.76 -8.94 2.13
C ILE A 250 -9.56 -9.77 2.58
N ILE A 251 -8.36 -9.46 2.11
CA ILE A 251 -7.14 -10.16 2.48
C ILE A 251 -6.86 -9.99 3.98
N PHE A 252 -7.03 -8.78 4.52
CA PHE A 252 -6.86 -8.52 5.95
C PHE A 252 -7.79 -9.37 6.81
N PHE A 253 -9.09 -9.42 6.49
CA PHE A 253 -10.02 -10.26 7.22
C PHE A 253 -9.74 -11.75 7.04
N GLY A 254 -9.28 -12.17 5.86
CA GLY A 254 -8.83 -13.54 5.63
C GLY A 254 -7.68 -13.95 6.55
N LEU A 255 -6.69 -13.08 6.72
CA LEU A 255 -5.58 -13.27 7.66
C LEU A 255 -6.07 -13.30 9.11
N LEU A 256 -6.84 -12.28 9.51
CA LEU A 256 -7.35 -12.16 10.87
C LEU A 256 -8.18 -13.39 11.29
N LEU A 257 -9.14 -13.77 10.46
CA LEU A 257 -10.00 -14.92 10.73
C LEU A 257 -9.22 -16.25 10.71
N SER A 258 -8.21 -16.38 9.84
CA SER A 258 -7.35 -17.56 9.82
C SER A 258 -6.63 -17.78 11.14
N TYR A 259 -6.06 -16.73 11.72
CA TYR A 259 -5.38 -16.80 13.02
C TYR A 259 -6.37 -17.00 14.18
N LEU A 260 -7.50 -16.30 14.20
CA LEU A 260 -8.52 -16.47 15.24
C LEU A 260 -9.08 -17.90 15.26
N TYR A 261 -9.29 -18.49 14.08
CA TYR A 261 -9.78 -19.87 13.98
C TYR A 261 -8.73 -20.88 14.46
N ALA A 262 -7.46 -20.69 14.13
CA ALA A 262 -6.36 -21.55 14.59
C ALA A 262 -6.25 -21.55 16.12
N VAL A 263 -6.33 -20.39 16.76
CA VAL A 263 -6.31 -20.25 18.24
C VAL A 263 -7.51 -20.97 18.87
N SER A 264 -8.71 -20.81 18.31
CA SER A 264 -9.92 -21.47 18.84
C SER A 264 -9.81 -23.00 18.78
N TYR A 265 -9.23 -23.54 17.70
CA TYR A 265 -9.09 -24.98 17.52
C TYR A 265 -8.07 -25.58 18.48
N THR A 266 -6.96 -24.91 18.77
CA THR A 266 -5.94 -25.38 19.73
C THR A 266 -6.49 -25.42 21.16
N HIS A 267 -7.34 -24.48 21.56
CA HIS A 267 -8.00 -24.48 22.88
C HIS A 267 -9.04 -25.62 23.04
N LEU A 268 -9.70 -26.05 21.96
CA LEU A 268 -10.66 -27.12 21.98
C LEU A 268 -10.02 -28.52 21.97
N THR A 269 -8.76 -28.63 21.48
CA THR A 269 -8.06 -29.93 21.32
C THR A 269 -7.03 -30.21 22.41
N LEU A 270 -6.80 -29.29 23.36
CA LEU A 270 -5.98 -29.56 24.53
C LEU A 270 -6.70 -30.60 25.39
N PRO A 271 -6.12 -31.83 25.61
CA PRO A 271 -6.73 -32.78 26.51
C PRO A 271 -6.78 -32.15 27.90
N THR A 272 -7.97 -32.16 28.54
CA THR A 272 -8.13 -31.93 29.96
C THR A 272 -7.43 -33.04 30.71
N SER A 273 -6.09 -33.00 30.78
CA SER A 273 -5.32 -33.83 31.70
C SER A 273 -5.51 -33.31 33.13
N ARG A 274 -6.73 -33.40 33.65
CA ARG A 274 -7.11 -33.35 35.06
C ARG A 274 -8.18 -34.39 35.30
N ALA A 275 -7.75 -35.63 35.30
CA ALA A 275 -8.42 -36.69 36.04
C ALA A 275 -7.39 -37.79 36.27
N VAL A 276 -7.20 -38.07 37.54
CA VAL A 276 -6.46 -39.16 38.18
C VAL A 276 -5.20 -38.68 38.88
N GLU A 277 -5.35 -38.18 40.09
CA GLU A 277 -5.02 -38.81 41.36
C GLU A 277 -5.73 -38.09 42.49
#